data_a2fbeaf305f69a4a6e9737f6adb5fffd
#
_entry.id   a2fbeaf305f69a4a6e9737f6adb5fffd
#
_cell.length_a   1.000
_cell.length_b   1.000
_cell.length_c   1.000
_cell.angle_alpha   90.00
_cell.angle_beta   90.00
_cell.angle_gamma   90.00
#
_symmetry.space_group_name_H-M   'P 1'
#
loop_
_entity.id
_entity.type
_entity.pdbx_description
1 polymer ?
#
loop_
_entity_poly.entity_id
_entity_poly.type
_entity_poly.pdbx_seq_one_letter_code
_entity_poly.pdbx_strand_id
1 'polypeptide(L)'
;HGYINCYAPGARVDHVGSATTGTRYNEKKVFLAARNSMYLIYKNMPFLQLLINLPLILSGILIKSLFFLKKGFAGEYLRGIGAGITGCRECKKVRFSWKNLGNYAVIQLALWGNVIRILAGR
;
A
#
# COMPACT_ATOMS: atom_id res chain seq x y z
N HIS A 1 17.95 -8.95 -8.28
CA HIS A 1 17.48 -10.34 -8.40
C HIS A 1 17.62 -10.91 -9.82
N GLY A 2 18.18 -10.15 -10.81
CA GLY A 2 18.41 -10.64 -12.16
C GLY A 2 17.16 -10.81 -13.03
N TYR A 3 16.00 -10.31 -12.62
CA TYR A 3 14.79 -10.34 -13.45
C TYR A 3 14.84 -9.27 -14.52
N ILE A 4 14.45 -9.63 -15.72
CA ILE A 4 14.32 -8.72 -16.87
C ILE A 4 12.83 -8.43 -17.04
N ASN A 5 12.46 -7.16 -17.02
CA ASN A 5 11.11 -6.72 -17.37
C ASN A 5 11.07 -6.44 -18.87
N CYS A 6 10.16 -7.12 -19.56
CA CYS A 6 9.95 -6.92 -21.00
C CYS A 6 8.65 -6.13 -21.21
N TYR A 7 8.71 -5.12 -22.06
CA TYR A 7 7.53 -4.42 -22.54
C TYR A 7 7.11 -5.01 -23.90
N ALA A 8 5.85 -5.42 -24.01
CA ALA A 8 5.27 -5.95 -25.25
C ALA A 8 4.30 -4.90 -25.85
N PRO A 9 4.76 -4.02 -26.74
CA PRO A 9 3.94 -2.90 -27.25
C PRO A 9 2.73 -3.34 -28.08
N GLY A 10 2.75 -4.55 -28.62
CA GLY A 10 1.63 -5.14 -29.37
C GLY A 10 0.59 -5.87 -28.52
N ALA A 11 0.81 -6.01 -27.20
CA ALA A 11 -0.14 -6.67 -26.33
C ALA A 11 -1.31 -5.72 -26.00
N ARG A 12 -2.49 -6.08 -26.50
CA ARG A 12 -3.74 -5.35 -26.22
C ARG A 12 -4.62 -6.16 -25.29
N VAL A 13 -5.04 -5.55 -24.18
CA VAL A 13 -5.93 -6.16 -23.19
C VAL A 13 -7.13 -5.25 -23.00
N ASP A 14 -8.32 -5.75 -23.28
CA ASP A 14 -9.56 -5.06 -22.97
C ASP A 14 -9.97 -5.36 -21.53
N HIS A 15 -9.88 -4.35 -20.67
CA HIS A 15 -10.20 -4.48 -19.24
C HIS A 15 -11.60 -3.94 -18.96
N VAL A 16 -12.55 -4.84 -18.70
CA VAL A 16 -13.89 -4.46 -18.24
C VAL A 16 -13.82 -4.20 -16.74
N GLY A 17 -13.70 -2.93 -16.36
CA GLY A 17 -13.60 -2.52 -14.96
C GLY A 17 -14.81 -2.94 -14.13
N SER A 18 -14.57 -3.63 -13.03
CA SER A 18 -15.59 -4.05 -12.06
C SER A 18 -16.66 -5.04 -12.57
N ALA A 19 -16.48 -5.69 -13.72
CA ALA A 19 -17.43 -6.64 -14.27
C ALA A 19 -17.82 -7.78 -13.31
N THR A 20 -16.84 -8.29 -12.54
CA THR A 20 -17.06 -9.39 -11.59
C THR A 20 -17.41 -8.93 -10.17
N THR A 21 -17.19 -7.67 -9.84
CA THR A 21 -17.29 -7.16 -8.46
C THR A 21 -18.22 -5.96 -8.33
N GLY A 22 -18.94 -5.59 -9.40
CA GLY A 22 -19.93 -4.50 -9.40
C GLY A 22 -19.31 -3.12 -9.27
N THR A 23 -19.72 -2.34 -8.28
CA THR A 23 -19.33 -0.94 -8.08
C THR A 23 -17.83 -0.75 -7.80
N ARG A 24 -17.34 0.48 -8.00
CA ARG A 24 -15.95 0.89 -7.69
C ARG A 24 -15.58 0.60 -6.23
N TYR A 25 -16.50 0.83 -5.30
CA TYR A 25 -16.35 0.53 -3.88
C TYR A 25 -17.46 -0.43 -3.44
N ASN A 26 -17.07 -1.49 -2.75
CA ASN A 26 -17.95 -2.38 -2.01
C ASN A 26 -17.21 -2.91 -0.79
N GLU A 27 -17.94 -3.50 0.15
CA GLU A 27 -17.42 -4.02 1.42
C GLU A 27 -16.19 -4.90 1.23
N LYS A 28 -16.28 -5.90 0.35
CA LYS A 28 -15.20 -6.85 0.09
C LYS A 28 -13.96 -6.18 -0.50
N LYS A 29 -14.12 -5.26 -1.46
CA LYS A 29 -13.00 -4.54 -2.08
C LYS A 29 -12.30 -3.64 -1.06
N VAL A 30 -13.06 -2.90 -0.26
CA VAL A 30 -12.54 -1.98 0.75
C VAL A 30 -11.78 -2.76 1.83
N PHE A 31 -12.37 -3.84 2.35
CA PHE A 31 -11.71 -4.72 3.32
C PHE A 31 -10.40 -5.30 2.77
N LEU A 32 -10.43 -5.91 1.59
CA LEU A 32 -9.25 -6.53 1.00
C LEU A 32 -8.15 -5.50 0.67
N ALA A 33 -8.51 -4.33 0.17
CA ALA A 33 -7.56 -3.26 -0.12
C ALA A 33 -6.88 -2.75 1.15
N ALA A 34 -7.62 -2.57 2.23
CA ALA A 34 -7.09 -2.16 3.52
C ALA A 34 -6.14 -3.22 4.10
N ARG A 35 -6.58 -4.47 4.13
CA ARG A 35 -5.78 -5.62 4.61
C ARG A 35 -4.48 -5.76 3.82
N ASN A 36 -4.58 -5.78 2.51
CA ASN A 36 -3.42 -5.99 1.63
C ASN A 36 -2.44 -4.81 1.70
N SER A 37 -2.91 -3.58 1.96
CA SER A 37 -2.02 -2.44 2.20
C SER A 37 -1.13 -2.66 3.42
N MET A 38 -1.65 -3.24 4.51
CA MET A 38 -0.84 -3.59 5.68
C MET A 38 0.18 -4.67 5.37
N TYR A 39 -0.20 -5.70 4.62
CA TYR A 39 0.73 -6.75 4.16
C TYR A 39 1.86 -6.18 3.32
N LEU A 40 1.57 -5.28 2.37
CA LEU A 40 2.57 -4.65 1.52
C LEU A 40 3.57 -3.80 2.33
N ILE A 41 3.07 -2.99 3.26
CA ILE A 41 3.89 -2.18 4.15
C ILE A 41 4.79 -3.08 4.99
N TYR A 42 4.23 -4.06 5.68
CA TYR A 42 4.98 -4.95 6.55
C TYR A 42 6.02 -5.77 5.79
N LYS A 43 5.63 -6.37 4.65
CA LYS A 43 6.48 -7.26 3.87
C LYS A 43 7.68 -6.53 3.28
N ASN A 44 7.47 -5.33 2.72
CA ASN A 44 8.47 -4.67 1.89
C ASN A 44 9.30 -3.60 2.61
N MET A 45 8.81 -3.06 3.72
CA MET A 45 9.56 -2.05 4.47
C MET A 45 10.44 -2.69 5.54
N PRO A 46 11.78 -2.46 5.55
CA PRO A 46 12.62 -2.77 6.69
C PRO A 46 12.10 -2.14 7.97
N PHE A 47 12.40 -2.75 9.12
CA PHE A 47 11.85 -2.32 10.40
C PHE A 47 12.12 -0.84 10.71
N LEU A 48 13.35 -0.37 10.45
CA LEU A 48 13.72 1.03 10.68
C LEU A 48 12.91 1.98 9.78
N GLN A 49 12.72 1.64 8.49
CA GLN A 49 11.88 2.44 7.60
C GLN A 49 10.41 2.45 8.05
N LEU A 50 9.92 1.34 8.59
CA LEU A 50 8.57 1.27 9.14
C LEU A 50 8.40 2.25 10.29
N LEU A 51 9.37 2.30 11.23
CA LEU A 51 9.35 3.25 12.35
C LEU A 51 9.41 4.71 11.90
N ILE A 52 10.33 5.04 10.98
CA ILE A 52 10.49 6.40 10.46
C ILE A 52 9.22 6.88 9.74
N ASN A 53 8.53 5.97 9.02
CA ASN A 53 7.34 6.31 8.26
C ASN A 53 6.03 6.09 9.06
N LEU A 54 6.10 5.64 10.30
CA LEU A 54 4.91 5.38 11.13
C LEU A 54 3.94 6.57 11.21
N PRO A 55 4.39 7.81 11.43
CA PRO A 55 3.49 8.97 11.43
C PRO A 55 2.75 9.16 10.09
N LEU A 56 3.43 8.95 8.96
CA LEU A 56 2.83 9.05 7.62
C LEU A 56 1.84 7.91 7.36
N ILE A 57 2.16 6.70 7.83
CA ILE A 57 1.27 5.53 7.73
C ILE A 57 0.00 5.78 8.53
N LEU A 58 0.12 6.25 9.77
CA LEU A 58 -1.03 6.56 10.62
C LEU A 58 -1.89 7.70 10.04
N SER A 59 -1.26 8.76 9.53
CA SER A 59 -1.97 9.85 8.84
C SER A 59 -2.72 9.34 7.62
N GLY A 60 -2.09 8.48 6.82
CA GLY A 60 -2.74 7.87 5.66
C GLY A 60 -3.93 6.97 6.03
N ILE A 61 -3.81 6.21 7.12
CA ILE A 61 -4.93 5.41 7.66
C ILE A 61 -6.07 6.32 8.09
N LEU A 62 -5.77 7.40 8.82
CA LEU A 62 -6.77 8.35 9.29
C LEU A 62 -7.52 9.02 8.12
N ILE A 63 -6.78 9.54 7.14
CA ILE A 63 -7.38 10.20 5.96
C ILE A 63 -8.29 9.22 5.21
N LYS A 64 -7.84 7.99 4.99
CA LYS A 64 -8.67 6.96 4.33
C LYS A 64 -9.85 6.53 5.18
N SER A 65 -9.72 6.48 6.50
CA SER A 65 -10.85 6.20 7.40
C SER A 65 -11.93 7.26 7.27
N LEU A 66 -11.57 8.53 7.26
CA LEU A 66 -12.49 9.65 7.07
C LEU A 66 -13.14 9.63 5.67
N PHE A 67 -12.36 9.30 4.64
CA PHE A 67 -12.90 9.12 3.29
C PHE A 67 -13.93 8.01 3.23
N PHE A 68 -13.63 6.84 3.79
CA PHE A 68 -14.55 5.71 3.80
C PHE A 68 -15.72 5.91 4.77
N LEU A 69 -15.58 6.73 5.81
CA LEU A 69 -16.70 7.16 6.64
C LEU A 69 -17.76 7.90 5.81
N LYS A 70 -17.33 8.84 4.98
CA LYS A 70 -18.21 9.57 4.05
C LYS A 70 -18.84 8.64 2.98
N LYS A 71 -18.22 7.51 2.67
CA LYS A 71 -18.72 6.53 1.69
C LYS A 71 -19.53 5.39 2.32
N GLY A 72 -19.67 5.34 3.64
CA GLY A 72 -20.40 4.28 4.35
C GLY A 72 -19.62 2.97 4.54
N PHE A 73 -18.30 2.96 4.29
CA PHE A 73 -17.45 1.75 4.36
C PHE A 73 -16.36 1.82 5.44
N ALA A 74 -16.47 2.71 6.43
CA ALA A 74 -15.46 2.88 7.47
C ALA A 74 -15.24 1.60 8.28
N GLY A 75 -16.31 0.90 8.65
CA GLY A 75 -16.24 -0.36 9.38
C GLY A 75 -15.41 -1.41 8.65
N GLU A 76 -15.68 -1.60 7.36
CA GLU A 76 -14.96 -2.56 6.52
C GLU A 76 -13.49 -2.16 6.33
N TYR A 77 -13.22 -0.87 6.19
CA TYR A 77 -11.86 -0.38 6.10
C TYR A 77 -11.06 -0.67 7.39
N LEU A 78 -11.61 -0.33 8.55
CA LEU A 78 -10.96 -0.55 9.85
C LEU A 78 -10.80 -2.04 10.17
N ARG A 79 -11.81 -2.87 9.87
CA ARG A 79 -11.72 -4.33 9.97
C ARG A 79 -10.59 -4.87 9.07
N GLY A 80 -10.46 -4.34 7.86
CA GLY A 80 -9.37 -4.69 6.94
C GLY A 80 -8.00 -4.33 7.50
N ILE A 81 -7.82 -3.12 8.08
CA ILE A 81 -6.59 -2.72 8.75
C ILE A 81 -6.26 -3.68 9.90
N GLY A 82 -7.20 -3.97 10.79
CA GLY A 82 -7.02 -4.91 11.90
C GLY A 82 -6.62 -6.31 11.42
N ALA A 83 -7.34 -6.85 10.42
CA ALA A 83 -7.03 -8.14 9.82
C ALA A 83 -5.64 -8.15 9.15
N GLY A 84 -5.23 -7.03 8.56
CA GLY A 84 -3.90 -6.87 7.98
C GLY A 84 -2.81 -6.91 9.04
N ILE A 85 -2.97 -6.18 10.14
CA ILE A 85 -2.00 -6.14 11.25
C ILE A 85 -1.86 -7.54 11.88
N THR A 86 -2.95 -8.21 12.17
CA THR A 86 -2.92 -9.55 12.80
C THR A 86 -2.35 -10.60 11.86
N GLY A 87 -2.70 -10.57 10.57
CA GLY A 87 -2.24 -11.52 9.56
C GLY A 87 -0.81 -11.26 9.07
N CYS A 88 -0.19 -10.13 9.40
CA CYS A 88 1.20 -9.85 9.03
C CYS A 88 2.20 -10.91 9.55
N ARG A 89 1.86 -11.60 10.64
CA ARG A 89 2.70 -12.67 11.21
C ARG A 89 2.93 -13.83 10.25
N GLU A 90 1.99 -14.08 9.33
CA GLU A 90 2.06 -15.13 8.32
C GLU A 90 2.85 -14.69 7.06
N CYS A 91 3.11 -13.40 6.93
CA CYS A 91 3.80 -12.87 5.78
C CYS A 91 5.32 -13.04 5.91
N LYS A 92 5.94 -13.65 4.89
CA LYS A 92 7.41 -13.63 4.78
C LYS A 92 7.88 -12.18 4.56
N LYS A 93 8.52 -11.60 5.57
CA LYS A 93 9.13 -10.28 5.49
C LYS A 93 10.41 -10.34 4.65
N VAL A 94 10.61 -9.36 3.79
CA VAL A 94 11.88 -9.18 3.07
C VAL A 94 12.98 -8.90 4.09
N ARG A 95 14.05 -9.72 4.04
CA ARG A 95 15.19 -9.55 4.95
C ARG A 95 15.95 -8.27 4.60
N PHE A 96 16.32 -7.53 5.64
CA PHE A 96 17.23 -6.40 5.48
C PHE A 96 18.58 -6.87 4.91
N SER A 97 19.14 -6.12 3.99
CA SER A 97 20.45 -6.39 3.41
C SER A 97 21.28 -5.11 3.37
N TRP A 98 22.44 -5.15 3.96
CA TRP A 98 23.41 -4.03 3.94
C TRP A 98 23.80 -3.63 2.51
N LYS A 99 23.82 -4.59 1.57
CA LYS A 99 24.09 -4.33 0.15
C LYS A 99 23.05 -3.41 -0.50
N ASN A 100 21.85 -3.31 0.08
CA ASN A 100 20.74 -2.50 -0.42
C ASN A 100 20.59 -1.17 0.34
N LEU A 101 21.52 -0.79 1.19
CA LEU A 101 21.41 0.41 2.01
C LEU A 101 21.17 1.67 1.18
N GLY A 102 21.90 1.83 0.07
CA GLY A 102 21.69 2.94 -0.87
C GLY A 102 20.28 2.98 -1.45
N ASN A 103 19.74 1.82 -1.83
CA ASN A 103 18.37 1.72 -2.33
C ASN A 103 17.33 2.10 -1.25
N TYR A 104 17.55 1.70 0.00
CA TYR A 104 16.65 2.08 1.10
C TYR A 104 16.66 3.59 1.32
N ALA A 105 17.83 4.25 1.25
CA ALA A 105 17.94 5.70 1.36
C ALA A 105 17.21 6.41 0.19
N VAL A 106 17.42 5.97 -1.05
CA VAL A 106 16.75 6.52 -2.23
C VAL A 106 15.23 6.38 -2.11
N ILE A 107 14.74 5.20 -1.71
CA ILE A 107 13.30 4.97 -1.52
C ILE A 107 12.76 5.89 -0.41
N GLN A 108 13.49 6.07 0.70
CA GLN A 108 13.06 6.94 1.79
C GLN A 108 12.95 8.39 1.35
N LEU A 109 13.93 8.90 0.61
CA LEU A 109 13.91 10.26 0.06
C LEU A 109 12.76 10.43 -0.95
N ALA A 110 12.51 9.42 -1.80
CA ALA A 110 11.41 9.43 -2.74
C ALA A 110 10.04 9.45 -2.03
N LEU A 111 9.87 8.68 -0.94
CA LEU A 111 8.64 8.70 -0.14
C LEU A 111 8.38 10.10 0.44
N TRP A 112 9.38 10.71 1.05
CA TRP A 112 9.22 12.07 1.61
C TRP A 112 9.01 13.13 0.53
N GLY A 113 9.76 13.04 -0.58
CA GLY A 113 9.58 13.93 -1.73
C GLY A 113 8.15 13.85 -2.31
N ASN A 114 7.58 12.66 -2.39
CA ASN A 114 6.20 12.47 -2.84
C ASN A 114 5.17 13.08 -1.86
N VAL A 115 5.41 12.99 -0.55
CA VAL A 115 4.53 13.67 0.44
C VAL A 115 4.57 15.18 0.22
N ILE A 116 5.77 15.76 0.06
CA ILE A 116 5.92 17.21 -0.21
C ILE A 116 5.20 17.60 -1.51
N ARG A 117 5.33 16.82 -2.59
CA ARG A 117 4.63 17.07 -3.85
C ARG A 117 3.12 17.07 -3.70
N ILE A 118 2.57 16.10 -2.97
CA ILE A 118 1.13 16.01 -2.71
C ILE A 118 0.66 17.24 -1.92
N LEU A 119 1.41 17.65 -0.89
CA LEU A 119 1.08 18.81 -0.07
C LEU A 119 1.21 20.12 -0.85
N ALA A 120 2.14 20.19 -1.81
CA ALA A 120 2.33 21.35 -2.70
C ALA A 120 1.35 21.39 -3.88
N GLY A 121 0.42 20.41 -3.97
CA GLY A 121 -0.58 20.37 -5.06
C GLY A 121 0.01 20.04 -6.44
N ARG A 122 1.16 19.36 -6.49
CA ARG A 122 1.87 18.97 -7.72
C ARG A 122 1.84 17.48 -7.95
#